data_cdce42452db78a1d5435b552a4ae169d
#
_entry.id   cdce42452db78a1d5435b552a4ae169d
#
_cell.length_a   1.000
_cell.length_b   1.000
_cell.length_c   1.000
_cell.angle_alpha   90.00
_cell.angle_beta   90.00
_cell.angle_gamma   90.00
#
_symmetry.space_group_name_H-M   'P 1'
#
loop_
_entity.id
_entity.type
_entity.pdbx_description
1 polymer ?
#
loop_
_entity_poly.entity_id
_entity_poly.type
_entity_poly.pdbx_seq_one_letter_code
_entity_poly.pdbx_strand_id
1 'polypeptide(L)'
;TNDYYPFGGTFTTSTSVQSYKYNGKELDRKNGLDWYDYGARMYDVAIGRFVTTDIMEEKYYSISPYVYVVNNPLKYIDLRGDSISVADLYTRDKQGELINPNQVKAFEFLASTKEGKALLANFAMKGQTIAGVTFNKDGEFHNKGINISFGTGVRDSGVSGSTNFSLNNENLNIRIVVGNSLDNADLLDTFIHEIVIHADQNSADFIDDKVMNNSNVSSSILFKIGRI
;
A
#
# COMPACT_ATOMS: atom_id res chain seq x y z
N THR A 1 22.93 -7.60 -16.81
CA THR A 1 22.16 -8.32 -15.76
C THR A 1 22.86 -8.12 -14.44
N ASN A 2 22.15 -7.78 -13.41
CA ASN A 2 22.69 -7.73 -12.06
C ASN A 2 22.05 -8.86 -11.28
N ASP A 3 22.85 -9.62 -10.55
CA ASP A 3 22.40 -10.67 -9.66
C ASP A 3 22.46 -10.16 -8.22
N TYR A 4 21.41 -10.44 -7.43
CA TYR A 4 21.25 -9.91 -6.08
C TYR A 4 21.11 -11.02 -5.05
N TYR A 5 21.66 -10.77 -3.86
CA TYR A 5 21.26 -11.47 -2.65
C TYR A 5 19.82 -11.13 -2.29
N PRO A 6 19.13 -11.94 -1.49
CA PRO A 6 17.72 -11.71 -1.15
C PRO A 6 17.43 -10.30 -0.63
N PHE A 7 18.32 -9.71 0.14
CA PHE A 7 18.21 -8.35 0.67
C PHE A 7 18.82 -7.26 -0.23
N GLY A 8 19.11 -7.56 -1.49
CA GLY A 8 19.51 -6.57 -2.49
C GLY A 8 21.00 -6.30 -2.61
N GLY A 9 21.83 -6.98 -1.83
CA GLY A 9 23.28 -6.96 -2.04
C GLY A 9 23.63 -7.50 -3.42
N THR A 10 24.57 -6.87 -4.12
CA THR A 10 24.99 -7.31 -5.47
C THR A 10 26.00 -8.44 -5.39
N PHE A 11 25.82 -9.50 -6.19
CA PHE A 11 26.77 -10.61 -6.32
C PHE A 11 28.02 -10.25 -7.12
N THR A 12 27.90 -9.27 -8.02
CA THR A 12 28.96 -8.92 -8.94
C THR A 12 29.33 -7.45 -8.81
N THR A 13 30.61 -7.16 -8.85
CA THR A 13 31.17 -5.83 -9.05
C THR A 13 30.92 -5.37 -10.49
N SER A 14 29.65 -5.41 -10.96
CA SER A 14 29.37 -4.93 -12.29
C SER A 14 29.60 -3.42 -12.34
N THR A 15 30.46 -2.97 -13.23
CA THR A 15 30.70 -1.56 -13.59
C THR A 15 29.50 -0.95 -14.34
N SER A 16 28.27 -1.48 -14.09
CA SER A 16 27.06 -0.97 -14.70
C SER A 16 26.83 0.48 -14.27
N VAL A 17 26.80 1.37 -15.26
CA VAL A 17 26.52 2.81 -15.10
C VAL A 17 25.04 3.07 -14.68
N GLN A 18 24.21 2.03 -14.72
CA GLN A 18 22.81 2.10 -14.34
C GLN A 18 22.66 2.40 -12.84
N SER A 19 22.01 3.51 -12.51
CA SER A 19 21.74 3.90 -11.12
C SER A 19 20.63 3.06 -10.49
N TYR A 20 19.64 2.64 -11.29
CA TYR A 20 18.50 1.82 -10.81
C TYR A 20 18.89 0.34 -10.80
N LYS A 21 18.76 -0.30 -9.62
CA LYS A 21 19.22 -1.69 -9.42
C LYS A 21 18.13 -2.54 -8.74
N TYR A 22 18.37 -3.03 -7.52
CA TYR A 22 17.47 -3.90 -6.79
C TYR A 22 16.06 -3.30 -6.67
N ASN A 23 15.04 -4.08 -7.06
CA ASN A 23 13.61 -3.67 -7.10
C ASN A 23 13.34 -2.38 -7.91
N GLY A 24 14.22 -2.05 -8.87
CA GLY A 24 14.10 -0.83 -9.65
C GLY A 24 14.38 0.46 -8.86
N LYS A 25 15.02 0.35 -7.71
CA LYS A 25 15.37 1.51 -6.85
C LYS A 25 16.70 2.11 -7.25
N GLU A 26 16.80 3.42 -7.10
CA GLU A 26 18.06 4.14 -7.31
C GLU A 26 19.03 3.81 -6.19
N LEU A 27 20.25 3.42 -6.57
CA LEU A 27 21.35 3.17 -5.66
C LEU A 27 22.18 4.43 -5.50
N ASP A 28 22.09 5.08 -4.34
CA ASP A 28 22.96 6.20 -3.98
C ASP A 28 24.31 5.69 -3.49
N ARG A 29 25.34 5.92 -4.29
CA ARG A 29 26.73 5.57 -3.97
C ARG A 29 27.55 6.74 -3.43
N LYS A 30 26.91 7.87 -3.21
CA LYS A 30 27.58 9.05 -2.72
C LYS A 30 28.18 8.80 -1.34
N ASN A 31 29.44 9.16 -1.19
CA ASN A 31 30.19 8.96 0.05
C ASN A 31 30.35 7.49 0.50
N GLY A 32 30.15 6.52 -0.38
CA GLY A 32 30.29 5.09 -0.06
C GLY A 32 29.14 4.51 0.79
N LEU A 33 27.97 5.16 0.81
CA LEU A 33 26.82 4.72 1.60
C LEU A 33 26.17 3.48 1.01
N ASP A 34 26.10 3.38 -0.34
CA ASP A 34 25.45 2.26 -1.06
C ASP A 34 24.01 1.98 -0.58
N TRP A 35 23.22 3.05 -0.39
CA TRP A 35 21.83 2.96 0.04
C TRP A 35 20.86 3.02 -1.14
N TYR A 36 19.75 2.29 -1.06
CA TYR A 36 18.66 2.38 -2.03
C TYR A 36 17.63 3.43 -1.61
N ASP A 37 17.28 4.32 -2.54
CA ASP A 37 16.19 5.28 -2.35
C ASP A 37 14.84 4.61 -2.64
N TYR A 38 14.05 4.39 -1.58
CA TYR A 38 12.68 3.88 -1.67
C TYR A 38 11.64 5.01 -1.72
N GLY A 39 12.08 6.28 -1.74
CA GLY A 39 11.23 7.47 -1.73
C GLY A 39 10.95 7.96 -0.32
N ALA A 40 10.12 7.24 0.43
CA ALA A 40 9.83 7.59 1.83
C ALA A 40 10.99 7.33 2.79
N ARG A 41 11.83 6.31 2.50
CA ARG A 41 12.94 5.89 3.36
C ARG A 41 14.15 5.46 2.53
N MET A 42 15.34 5.69 3.07
CA MET A 42 16.57 5.09 2.53
C MET A 42 16.75 3.70 3.11
N TYR A 43 17.11 2.75 2.27
CA TYR A 43 17.33 1.35 2.63
C TYR A 43 18.81 1.01 2.59
N ASP A 44 19.34 0.58 3.70
CA ASP A 44 20.73 0.11 3.84
C ASP A 44 20.79 -1.40 3.58
N VAL A 45 21.36 -1.76 2.46
CA VAL A 45 21.48 -3.15 2.01
C VAL A 45 22.49 -3.95 2.84
N ALA A 46 23.46 -3.29 3.46
CA ALA A 46 24.49 -3.97 4.26
C ALA A 46 23.89 -4.56 5.55
N ILE A 47 22.90 -3.88 6.12
CA ILE A 47 22.19 -4.35 7.32
C ILE A 47 20.79 -4.90 7.03
N GLY A 48 20.31 -4.80 5.78
CA GLY A 48 19.01 -5.28 5.36
C GLY A 48 17.83 -4.56 6.01
N ARG A 49 17.98 -3.25 6.29
CA ARG A 49 17.00 -2.44 7.01
C ARG A 49 16.87 -1.03 6.45
N PHE A 50 15.74 -0.38 6.75
CA PHE A 50 15.60 1.06 6.56
C PHE A 50 16.43 1.83 7.59
N VAL A 51 16.95 2.98 7.21
CA VAL A 51 17.80 3.85 8.08
C VAL A 51 16.97 4.78 8.97
N THR A 52 15.68 4.94 8.66
CA THR A 52 14.71 5.71 9.45
C THR A 52 13.55 4.82 9.90
N THR A 53 12.88 5.21 10.98
CA THR A 53 11.68 4.52 11.46
C THR A 53 10.56 4.56 10.43
N ASP A 54 9.71 3.54 10.44
CA ASP A 54 8.49 3.54 9.65
C ASP A 54 7.53 4.61 10.18
N ILE A 55 6.99 5.42 9.29
CA ILE A 55 5.97 6.41 9.64
C ILE A 55 4.74 5.72 10.26
N MET A 56 4.54 4.43 9.94
CA MET A 56 3.44 3.60 10.43
C MET A 56 3.84 2.72 11.64
N GLU A 57 4.96 3.03 12.32
CA GLU A 57 5.49 2.20 13.43
C GLU A 57 4.46 1.94 14.53
N GLU A 58 3.59 2.92 14.82
CA GLU A 58 2.54 2.79 15.81
C GLU A 58 1.47 1.72 15.48
N LYS A 59 1.41 1.26 14.21
CA LYS A 59 0.48 0.20 13.79
C LYS A 59 1.07 -1.21 13.91
N TYR A 60 2.38 -1.32 14.08
CA TYR A 60 3.11 -2.58 14.02
C TYR A 60 4.00 -2.80 15.25
N TYR A 61 3.46 -2.63 16.45
CA TYR A 61 4.20 -2.77 17.72
C TYR A 61 4.98 -4.08 17.88
N SER A 62 4.59 -5.13 17.18
CA SER A 62 5.27 -6.43 17.21
C SER A 62 6.43 -6.54 16.23
N ILE A 63 6.65 -5.53 15.40
CA ILE A 63 7.64 -5.54 14.31
C ILE A 63 8.57 -4.35 14.47
N SER A 64 9.87 -4.55 14.23
CA SER A 64 10.83 -3.45 14.29
C SER A 64 10.46 -2.34 13.28
N PRO A 65 10.44 -1.05 13.67
CA PRO A 65 10.12 0.06 12.78
C PRO A 65 11.12 0.25 11.63
N TYR A 66 12.27 -0.39 11.70
CA TYR A 66 13.31 -0.36 10.67
C TYR A 66 13.26 -1.57 9.72
N VAL A 67 12.35 -2.53 9.95
CA VAL A 67 12.34 -3.77 9.18
C VAL A 67 12.02 -3.53 7.71
N TYR A 68 12.74 -4.23 6.84
CA TYR A 68 12.40 -4.32 5.43
C TYR A 68 11.56 -5.57 5.19
N VAL A 69 10.37 -5.40 4.62
CA VAL A 69 9.41 -6.44 4.19
C VAL A 69 9.26 -7.62 5.18
N VAL A 70 9.19 -7.30 6.49
CA VAL A 70 9.03 -8.28 7.57
C VAL A 70 10.13 -9.38 7.54
N ASN A 71 11.36 -9.01 7.13
CA ASN A 71 12.50 -9.91 6.91
C ASN A 71 12.23 -11.04 5.89
N ASN A 72 11.31 -10.86 4.96
CA ASN A 72 11.00 -11.85 3.92
C ASN A 72 11.06 -11.25 2.50
N PRO A 73 12.24 -10.84 2.01
CA PRO A 73 12.41 -10.17 0.73
C PRO A 73 12.25 -11.09 -0.50
N LEU A 74 12.18 -12.41 -0.30
CA LEU A 74 11.87 -13.34 -1.38
C LEU A 74 10.37 -13.40 -1.68
N LYS A 75 9.54 -12.95 -0.74
CA LYS A 75 8.08 -13.02 -0.84
C LYS A 75 7.44 -11.65 -1.02
N TYR A 76 8.03 -10.62 -0.44
CA TYR A 76 7.48 -9.27 -0.40
C TYR A 76 8.45 -8.25 -0.96
N ILE A 77 7.91 -7.22 -1.60
CA ILE A 77 8.63 -6.04 -2.08
C ILE A 77 7.95 -4.82 -1.47
N ASP A 78 8.73 -3.94 -0.86
CA ASP A 78 8.25 -2.60 -0.53
C ASP A 78 8.39 -1.72 -1.77
N LEU A 79 7.30 -1.23 -2.31
CA LEU A 79 7.33 -0.42 -3.53
C LEU A 79 7.54 1.07 -3.24
N ARG A 80 7.03 1.60 -2.12
CA ARG A 80 7.21 2.99 -1.63
C ARG A 80 6.77 3.19 -0.18
N GLY A 81 6.21 2.17 0.45
CA GLY A 81 5.64 2.25 1.80
C GLY A 81 4.29 2.95 1.90
N ASP A 82 3.66 3.35 0.78
CA ASP A 82 2.49 4.22 0.77
C ASP A 82 1.51 4.06 -0.41
N SER A 83 1.57 2.99 -1.20
CA SER A 83 0.63 2.71 -2.30
C SER A 83 -0.50 1.75 -1.86
N ILE A 84 -1.29 1.21 -2.81
CA ILE A 84 -2.34 0.24 -2.46
C ILE A 84 -1.72 -0.94 -1.71
N SER A 85 -2.11 -1.13 -0.45
CA SER A 85 -1.66 -2.27 0.35
C SER A 85 -2.77 -3.30 0.49
N VAL A 86 -2.46 -4.52 0.10
CA VAL A 86 -3.34 -5.69 0.26
C VAL A 86 -2.72 -6.73 1.19
N ALA A 87 -1.63 -6.40 1.85
CA ALA A 87 -0.86 -7.34 2.67
C ALA A 87 -1.71 -8.02 3.75
N ASP A 88 -2.61 -7.26 4.39
CA ASP A 88 -3.47 -7.78 5.44
C ASP A 88 -4.51 -8.79 4.91
N LEU A 89 -4.97 -8.64 3.66
CA LEU A 89 -5.87 -9.62 3.04
C LEU A 89 -5.18 -10.97 2.81
N TYR A 90 -3.90 -10.94 2.41
CA TYR A 90 -3.12 -12.14 2.08
C TYR A 90 -2.35 -12.72 3.28
N THR A 91 -2.74 -12.36 4.51
CA THR A 91 -2.14 -12.93 5.73
C THR A 91 -2.35 -14.44 5.77
N ARG A 92 -1.30 -15.17 6.16
CA ARG A 92 -1.30 -16.63 6.27
C ARG A 92 -1.06 -17.05 7.71
N ASP A 93 -1.62 -18.18 8.07
CA ASP A 93 -1.41 -18.81 9.36
C ASP A 93 -0.04 -19.53 9.45
N LYS A 94 0.21 -20.20 10.57
CA LYS A 94 1.46 -20.96 10.79
C LYS A 94 1.62 -22.16 9.86
N GLN A 95 0.53 -22.66 9.29
CA GLN A 95 0.48 -23.75 8.33
C GLN A 95 0.68 -23.26 6.88
N GLY A 96 0.70 -21.93 6.67
CA GLY A 96 0.84 -21.31 5.36
C GLY A 96 -0.48 -21.13 4.61
N GLU A 97 -1.62 -21.42 5.24
CA GLU A 97 -2.95 -21.21 4.66
C GLU A 97 -3.43 -19.78 4.84
N LEU A 98 -4.22 -19.28 3.87
CA LEU A 98 -4.81 -17.95 3.98
C LEU A 98 -5.78 -17.88 5.17
N ILE A 99 -5.62 -16.88 6.03
CA ILE A 99 -6.53 -16.66 7.17
C ILE A 99 -7.92 -16.25 6.68
N ASN A 100 -7.98 -15.48 5.57
CA ASN A 100 -9.20 -14.92 5.04
C ASN A 100 -9.39 -15.27 3.55
N PRO A 101 -9.56 -16.55 3.19
CA PRO A 101 -9.58 -16.97 1.79
C PRO A 101 -10.77 -16.42 0.99
N ASN A 102 -11.93 -16.19 1.64
CA ASN A 102 -13.11 -15.66 0.96
C ASN A 102 -12.92 -14.16 0.64
N GLN A 103 -12.34 -13.39 1.55
CA GLN A 103 -12.02 -11.99 1.31
C GLN A 103 -11.01 -11.82 0.19
N VAL A 104 -9.98 -12.68 0.14
CA VAL A 104 -9.01 -12.70 -0.96
C VAL A 104 -9.71 -12.99 -2.29
N LYS A 105 -10.56 -14.03 -2.36
CA LYS A 105 -11.31 -14.38 -3.59
C LYS A 105 -12.21 -13.24 -4.07
N ALA A 106 -12.95 -12.61 -3.15
CA ALA A 106 -13.84 -11.49 -3.49
C ALA A 106 -13.03 -10.29 -4.02
N PHE A 107 -11.90 -9.96 -3.38
CA PHE A 107 -11.02 -8.90 -3.83
C PHE A 107 -10.37 -9.21 -5.19
N GLU A 108 -9.88 -10.43 -5.41
CA GLU A 108 -9.30 -10.87 -6.69
C GLU A 108 -10.36 -10.85 -7.80
N PHE A 109 -11.59 -11.25 -7.50
CA PHE A 109 -12.69 -11.15 -8.45
C PHE A 109 -12.96 -9.69 -8.82
N LEU A 110 -13.09 -8.78 -7.83
CA LEU A 110 -13.24 -7.34 -8.07
C LEU A 110 -12.12 -6.81 -8.95
N ALA A 111 -10.87 -7.09 -8.59
CA ALA A 111 -9.69 -6.63 -9.33
C ALA A 111 -9.62 -7.20 -10.76
N SER A 112 -10.26 -8.33 -11.05
CA SER A 112 -10.32 -8.93 -12.38
C SER A 112 -11.35 -8.27 -13.31
N THR A 113 -12.37 -7.60 -12.76
CA THR A 113 -13.41 -6.92 -13.54
C THR A 113 -12.90 -5.64 -14.20
N LYS A 114 -13.58 -5.17 -15.24
CA LYS A 114 -13.23 -3.89 -15.91
C LYS A 114 -13.42 -2.71 -14.96
N GLU A 115 -14.51 -2.71 -14.24
CA GLU A 115 -14.91 -1.67 -13.29
C GLU A 115 -13.97 -1.64 -12.08
N GLY A 116 -13.66 -2.79 -11.49
CA GLY A 116 -12.72 -2.89 -10.38
C GLY A 116 -11.30 -2.47 -10.76
N LYS A 117 -10.84 -2.83 -11.97
CA LYS A 117 -9.56 -2.32 -12.50
C LYS A 117 -9.55 -0.79 -12.63
N ALA A 118 -10.65 -0.21 -13.12
CA ALA A 118 -10.76 1.24 -13.28
C ALA A 118 -10.75 1.95 -11.92
N LEU A 119 -11.45 1.42 -10.92
CA LEU A 119 -11.44 1.95 -9.55
C LEU A 119 -10.04 1.88 -8.93
N LEU A 120 -9.41 0.71 -8.95
CA LEU A 120 -8.08 0.52 -8.38
C LEU A 120 -7.01 1.34 -9.12
N ALA A 121 -7.19 1.58 -10.44
CA ALA A 121 -6.26 2.37 -11.24
C ALA A 121 -6.08 3.81 -10.73
N ASN A 122 -7.09 4.41 -10.10
CA ASN A 122 -7.00 5.75 -9.53
C ASN A 122 -5.99 5.83 -8.37
N PHE A 123 -5.86 4.74 -7.62
CA PHE A 123 -4.99 4.65 -6.45
C PHE A 123 -3.65 3.95 -6.74
N ALA A 124 -3.53 3.26 -7.88
CA ALA A 124 -2.38 2.43 -8.18
C ALA A 124 -1.16 3.26 -8.60
N MET A 125 0.01 2.78 -8.26
CA MET A 125 1.28 3.27 -8.76
C MET A 125 1.65 2.55 -10.07
N LYS A 126 2.34 3.25 -10.95
CA LYS A 126 2.92 2.66 -12.18
C LYS A 126 3.82 1.48 -11.84
N GLY A 127 3.56 0.35 -12.49
CA GLY A 127 4.30 -0.90 -12.29
C GLY A 127 3.78 -1.75 -11.12
N GLN A 128 2.84 -1.25 -10.33
CA GLN A 128 2.25 -2.01 -9.24
C GLN A 128 1.38 -3.16 -9.77
N THR A 129 1.53 -4.34 -9.16
CA THR A 129 0.71 -5.51 -9.46
C THR A 129 -0.17 -5.83 -8.26
N ILE A 130 -1.49 -5.83 -8.46
CA ILE A 130 -2.50 -6.09 -7.43
C ILE A 130 -3.40 -7.18 -7.94
N ALA A 131 -3.55 -8.27 -7.18
CA ALA A 131 -4.36 -9.44 -7.57
C ALA A 131 -4.08 -9.92 -9.02
N GLY A 132 -2.80 -9.93 -9.42
CA GLY A 132 -2.38 -10.35 -10.77
C GLY A 132 -2.58 -9.30 -11.87
N VAL A 133 -3.10 -8.12 -11.57
CA VAL A 133 -3.29 -7.01 -12.51
C VAL A 133 -2.16 -6.00 -12.34
N THR A 134 -1.41 -5.73 -13.42
CA THR A 134 -0.33 -4.73 -13.41
C THR A 134 -0.82 -3.40 -13.99
N PHE A 135 -0.59 -2.32 -13.27
CA PHE A 135 -0.96 -0.95 -13.66
C PHE A 135 0.19 -0.25 -14.37
N ASN A 136 -0.05 0.29 -15.56
CA ASN A 136 0.99 0.83 -16.44
C ASN A 136 1.24 2.34 -16.27
N LYS A 137 0.46 2.99 -15.44
CA LYS A 137 0.57 4.43 -15.14
C LYS A 137 0.18 4.69 -13.70
N ASP A 138 0.66 5.83 -13.17
CA ASP A 138 0.22 6.31 -11.87
C ASP A 138 -1.24 6.77 -11.94
N GLY A 139 -2.00 6.41 -10.91
CA GLY A 139 -3.37 6.83 -10.74
C GLY A 139 -3.48 8.30 -10.33
N GLU A 140 -4.61 8.91 -10.60
CA GLU A 140 -4.84 10.31 -10.27
C GLU A 140 -4.75 10.54 -8.75
N PHE A 141 -5.40 9.71 -7.96
CA PHE A 141 -5.41 9.80 -6.50
C PHE A 141 -4.03 9.52 -5.91
N HIS A 142 -3.32 8.51 -6.45
CA HIS A 142 -1.94 8.25 -6.06
C HIS A 142 -1.06 9.50 -6.24
N ASN A 143 -1.12 10.18 -7.39
CA ASN A 143 -0.35 11.39 -7.67
C ASN A 143 -0.70 12.57 -6.76
N LYS A 144 -1.87 12.54 -6.11
CA LYS A 144 -2.33 13.55 -5.15
C LYS A 144 -2.01 13.19 -3.69
N GLY A 145 -1.28 12.10 -3.47
CA GLY A 145 -0.92 11.64 -2.13
C GLY A 145 -2.05 10.91 -1.40
N ILE A 146 -2.91 10.20 -2.15
CA ILE A 146 -3.99 9.40 -1.57
C ILE A 146 -3.63 7.93 -1.68
N ASN A 147 -3.54 7.27 -0.54
CA ASN A 147 -3.19 5.87 -0.40
C ASN A 147 -4.39 5.06 0.04
N ILE A 148 -4.53 3.84 -0.46
CA ILE A 148 -5.59 2.92 -0.05
C ILE A 148 -5.00 1.61 0.45
N SER A 149 -5.57 1.06 1.51
CA SER A 149 -5.20 -0.25 2.04
C SER A 149 -6.43 -1.09 2.35
N PHE A 150 -6.28 -2.40 2.19
CA PHE A 150 -7.35 -3.37 2.41
C PHE A 150 -6.95 -4.33 3.53
N GLY A 151 -7.88 -4.61 4.42
CA GLY A 151 -7.69 -5.52 5.53
C GLY A 151 -8.97 -6.24 5.91
N THR A 152 -8.84 -7.16 6.85
CA THR A 152 -9.95 -7.90 7.42
C THR A 152 -10.01 -7.65 8.92
N GLY A 153 -11.17 -7.80 9.51
CA GLY A 153 -11.34 -7.59 10.95
C GLY A 153 -12.56 -8.28 11.51
N VAL A 154 -12.52 -8.62 12.80
CA VAL A 154 -13.70 -8.97 13.56
C VAL A 154 -14.45 -7.68 13.83
N ARG A 155 -15.74 -7.66 13.48
CA ARG A 155 -16.58 -6.50 13.73
C ARG A 155 -17.74 -6.86 14.61
N ASP A 156 -18.21 -5.84 15.32
CA ASP A 156 -19.46 -5.93 16.08
C ASP A 156 -20.61 -6.32 15.14
N SER A 157 -21.56 -7.07 15.67
CA SER A 157 -22.71 -7.58 14.92
C SER A 157 -23.44 -6.44 14.20
N GLY A 158 -23.54 -6.55 12.87
CA GLY A 158 -24.31 -5.64 12.02
C GLY A 158 -23.53 -4.73 11.09
N VAL A 159 -22.18 -4.75 11.10
CA VAL A 159 -21.37 -3.95 10.17
C VAL A 159 -20.56 -4.87 9.26
N SER A 160 -20.88 -4.84 7.96
CA SER A 160 -20.20 -5.66 6.94
C SER A 160 -18.80 -5.15 6.58
N GLY A 161 -18.62 -3.83 6.53
CA GLY A 161 -17.35 -3.18 6.22
C GLY A 161 -17.18 -1.84 6.93
N SER A 162 -16.02 -1.23 6.79
CA SER A 162 -15.80 0.18 7.15
C SER A 162 -14.61 0.75 6.42
N THR A 163 -14.71 2.03 6.12
CA THR A 163 -13.63 2.85 5.61
C THR A 163 -13.15 3.80 6.70
N ASN A 164 -11.86 3.80 6.97
CA ASN A 164 -11.21 4.66 7.94
C ASN A 164 -10.24 5.59 7.22
N PHE A 165 -10.21 6.84 7.62
CA PHE A 165 -9.39 7.89 7.03
C PHE A 165 -8.37 8.41 8.06
N SER A 166 -7.14 8.65 7.61
CA SER A 166 -6.12 9.31 8.41
C SER A 166 -5.24 10.19 7.53
N LEU A 167 -4.82 11.34 8.06
CA LEU A 167 -3.85 12.22 7.40
C LEU A 167 -2.46 11.98 7.97
N ASN A 168 -1.48 11.91 7.07
CA ASN A 168 -0.08 11.85 7.44
C ASN A 168 0.74 12.66 6.42
N ASN A 169 1.45 13.70 6.89
CA ASN A 169 2.30 14.55 6.06
C ASN A 169 1.61 15.00 4.75
N GLU A 170 0.38 15.50 4.85
CA GLU A 170 -0.45 15.94 3.71
C GLU A 170 -0.95 14.79 2.79
N ASN A 171 -0.69 13.55 3.11
CA ASN A 171 -1.25 12.39 2.41
C ASN A 171 -2.51 11.89 3.12
N LEU A 172 -3.53 11.55 2.33
CA LEU A 172 -4.72 10.87 2.83
C LEU A 172 -4.52 9.37 2.76
N ASN A 173 -4.61 8.71 3.91
CA ASN A 173 -4.56 7.24 3.97
C ASN A 173 -5.95 6.71 4.24
N ILE A 174 -6.43 5.86 3.35
CA ILE A 174 -7.73 5.22 3.39
C ILE A 174 -7.52 3.74 3.73
N ARG A 175 -8.19 3.26 4.79
CA ARG A 175 -8.16 1.85 5.16
C ARG A 175 -9.56 1.27 5.09
N ILE A 176 -9.75 0.33 4.16
CA ILE A 176 -10.98 -0.46 4.02
C ILE A 176 -10.80 -1.76 4.79
N VAL A 177 -11.75 -2.04 5.69
CA VAL A 177 -11.79 -3.28 6.48
C VAL A 177 -13.10 -3.99 6.20
N VAL A 178 -13.06 -5.25 5.80
CA VAL A 178 -14.22 -6.10 5.57
C VAL A 178 -14.33 -7.18 6.64
N GLY A 179 -15.57 -7.54 6.97
CA GLY A 179 -15.87 -8.52 8.01
C GLY A 179 -15.42 -9.94 7.64
N ASN A 180 -15.14 -10.76 8.66
CA ASN A 180 -14.72 -12.15 8.46
C ASN A 180 -15.87 -13.14 8.26
N SER A 181 -17.10 -12.74 8.60
CA SER A 181 -18.28 -13.62 8.66
C SER A 181 -19.21 -13.50 7.45
N LEU A 182 -18.81 -12.75 6.41
CA LEU A 182 -19.64 -12.53 5.23
C LEU A 182 -19.50 -13.67 4.22
N ASP A 183 -20.54 -13.95 3.46
CA ASP A 183 -20.46 -14.79 2.28
C ASP A 183 -19.77 -14.05 1.10
N ASN A 184 -19.54 -14.77 -0.02
CA ASN A 184 -18.78 -14.19 -1.13
C ASN A 184 -19.54 -13.06 -1.86
N ALA A 185 -20.88 -13.08 -1.88
CA ALA A 185 -21.68 -12.04 -2.52
C ALA A 185 -21.67 -10.77 -1.67
N ASP A 186 -21.93 -10.91 -0.38
CA ASP A 186 -21.89 -9.81 0.58
C ASP A 186 -20.50 -9.16 0.66
N LEU A 187 -19.42 -9.97 0.55
CA LEU A 187 -18.05 -9.47 0.52
C LEU A 187 -17.78 -8.59 -0.70
N LEU A 188 -18.22 -9.02 -1.88
CA LEU A 188 -18.04 -8.24 -3.10
C LEU A 188 -18.79 -6.91 -3.03
N ASP A 189 -20.05 -6.94 -2.62
CA ASP A 189 -20.88 -5.75 -2.44
C ASP A 189 -20.25 -4.80 -1.40
N THR A 190 -19.74 -5.34 -0.31
CA THR A 190 -19.06 -4.57 0.72
C THR A 190 -17.79 -3.89 0.17
N PHE A 191 -16.94 -4.60 -0.58
CA PHE A 191 -15.76 -3.98 -1.21
C PHE A 191 -16.15 -2.86 -2.18
N ILE A 192 -17.15 -3.09 -3.02
CA ILE A 192 -17.64 -2.09 -3.98
C ILE A 192 -18.16 -0.87 -3.21
N HIS A 193 -19.01 -1.08 -2.19
CA HIS A 193 -19.55 -0.01 -1.37
C HIS A 193 -18.44 0.85 -0.73
N GLU A 194 -17.51 0.22 -0.03
CA GLU A 194 -16.43 0.92 0.67
C GLU A 194 -15.49 1.67 -0.28
N ILE A 195 -15.20 1.10 -1.47
CA ILE A 195 -14.34 1.77 -2.44
C ILE A 195 -15.08 2.91 -3.14
N VAL A 196 -16.29 2.66 -3.67
CA VAL A 196 -17.00 3.64 -4.52
C VAL A 196 -17.61 4.76 -3.68
N ILE A 197 -18.31 4.40 -2.60
CA ILE A 197 -19.04 5.39 -1.80
C ILE A 197 -18.11 6.15 -0.87
N HIS A 198 -17.17 5.44 -0.23
CA HIS A 198 -16.33 6.06 0.79
C HIS A 198 -14.94 6.45 0.28
N ALA A 199 -14.20 5.57 -0.41
CA ALA A 199 -12.85 5.88 -0.81
C ALA A 199 -12.80 6.83 -2.03
N ASP A 200 -13.50 6.51 -3.11
CA ASP A 200 -13.44 7.28 -4.37
C ASP A 200 -14.02 8.70 -4.19
N GLN A 201 -15.23 8.81 -3.62
CA GLN A 201 -15.89 10.10 -3.41
C GLN A 201 -15.11 10.99 -2.42
N ASN A 202 -14.66 10.45 -1.31
CA ASN A 202 -13.89 11.23 -0.34
C ASN A 202 -12.49 11.58 -0.83
N SER A 203 -11.92 10.82 -1.76
CA SER A 203 -10.68 11.18 -2.43
C SER A 203 -10.85 12.42 -3.30
N ALA A 204 -11.97 12.54 -4.02
CA ALA A 204 -12.30 13.73 -4.80
C ALA A 204 -12.46 14.96 -3.89
N ASP A 205 -13.22 14.83 -2.80
CA ASP A 205 -13.41 15.92 -1.82
C ASP A 205 -12.08 16.37 -1.19
N PHE A 206 -11.16 15.45 -0.91
CA PHE A 206 -9.83 15.75 -0.41
C PHE A 206 -8.99 16.55 -1.41
N ILE A 207 -9.05 16.20 -2.69
CA ILE A 207 -8.36 16.91 -3.75
C ILE A 207 -8.90 18.33 -3.88
N ASP A 208 -10.21 18.48 -3.88
CA ASP A 208 -10.87 19.79 -3.96
C ASP A 208 -10.48 20.70 -2.79
N ASP A 209 -10.47 20.18 -1.56
CA ASP A 209 -10.02 20.93 -0.39
C ASP A 209 -8.54 21.35 -0.50
N LYS A 210 -7.68 20.45 -0.98
CA LYS A 210 -6.24 20.71 -1.17
C LYS A 210 -5.99 21.80 -2.21
N VAL A 211 -6.79 21.84 -3.26
CA VAL A 211 -6.74 22.88 -4.32
C VAL A 211 -7.22 24.22 -3.77
N MET A 212 -8.35 24.24 -3.05
CA MET A 212 -8.95 25.46 -2.53
C MET A 212 -8.14 26.12 -1.41
N ASN A 213 -7.44 25.34 -0.59
CA ASN A 213 -6.65 25.81 0.54
C ASN A 213 -5.14 25.94 0.25
N ASN A 214 -4.75 25.99 -1.01
CA ASN A 214 -3.38 26.28 -1.45
C ASN A 214 -2.33 25.31 -0.85
N SER A 215 -2.64 24.03 -0.84
CA SER A 215 -1.82 22.90 -0.34
C SER A 215 -1.80 22.69 1.18
N ASN A 216 -2.44 23.54 1.98
CA ASN A 216 -2.63 23.29 3.40
C ASN A 216 -3.94 22.54 3.64
N VAL A 217 -3.84 21.25 3.92
CA VAL A 217 -5.03 20.43 4.25
C VAL A 217 -5.49 20.77 5.66
N SER A 218 -6.71 21.27 5.78
CA SER A 218 -7.32 21.54 7.06
C SER A 218 -7.70 20.24 7.78
N SER A 219 -7.39 20.11 9.06
CA SER A 219 -7.87 18.99 9.89
C SER A 219 -9.41 18.89 9.92
N SER A 220 -10.12 19.95 9.52
CA SER A 220 -11.58 19.94 9.38
C SER A 220 -12.07 19.03 8.25
N ILE A 221 -11.21 18.67 7.27
CA ILE A 221 -11.60 17.77 6.18
C ILE A 221 -11.84 16.37 6.70
N LEU A 222 -11.01 15.85 7.60
CA LEU A 222 -11.25 14.52 8.20
C LEU A 222 -12.59 14.42 8.88
N PHE A 223 -13.08 15.53 9.43
CA PHE A 223 -14.39 15.60 10.06
C PHE A 223 -15.53 15.61 9.03
N LYS A 224 -15.29 16.13 7.83
CA LYS A 224 -16.27 16.08 6.72
C LYS A 224 -16.30 14.66 6.11
N ILE A 225 -15.13 14.08 5.82
CA ILE A 225 -14.98 12.76 5.19
C ILE A 225 -15.54 11.62 6.07
N GLY A 226 -15.48 11.75 7.38
CA GLY A 226 -15.97 10.72 8.32
C GLY A 226 -17.47 10.77 8.66
N ARG A 227 -18.25 11.62 7.99
CA ARG A 227 -19.70 11.86 8.31
C ARG A 227 -20.69 11.29 7.29
N ILE A 228 -20.24 10.53 6.28
CA ILE A 228 -21.10 9.90 5.27
C ILE A 228 -21.44 8.46 5.68
#